data_22811683a39d738514c9c228505e2ed5
#
_entry.id   22811683a39d738514c9c228505e2ed5
#
_cell.length_a   1.000
_cell.length_b   1.000
_cell.length_c   1.000
_cell.angle_alpha   90.00
_cell.angle_beta   90.00
_cell.angle_gamma   90.00
#
_symmetry.space_group_name_H-M   'P 1'
#
loop_
_entity.id
_entity.type
_entity.pdbx_description
1 polymer ?
#
loop_
_entity_poly.entity_id
_entity_poly.type
_entity_poly.pdbx_seq_one_letter_code
_entity_poly.pdbx_strand_id
1 'polypeptide(L)'
;MQSFGRLPVVSPEFEHTQPSQSRCLWRLWAIAAAGACASVAVSAPPLVTFAVTSSWDTGYNGEIRIQNRDTTPIPSWQLIFDDGPVISTLWNGTHTLDGVRHTVHNAGWNALIAPGATVIVGFGGVGTLAQNVANCSVSGVAAEIAYATPGGGGGGGGGGGGGKEPEAEAKGPYWAPEDIDGDRVVGAADLSVMLGAWGSEGVPGAAFPADVNRDGVVDAEDLSALLARWGALPAPKKIVGYWIEWGIYGRNYQPADTPFEKVTHLNYAFAKINPDFTIAPFDSYAATDKNYPGDTWDQPLRGCYNQLNNVLKRQHPHLQTLISVGGWTLSGLFSDAALTDARRTIFADSCVSFIREYGFDGIDIDWEYPCGGGLETNIARPEDKRNFTLLLAKIREKLDAASKEDGRPADREYLLTVAVGAGLDKIANTEVDLYHEYLDWINVMSYDFFGAWDLSQTGHHAGFAWNPAAGDSFTQRNYNTRTALETFLEAGVPPEKIVPGLAFYGRAWKGVGPTNDGLFQSATGVAPGTWDDGSSGATGVDDFTRIEAFVSTGGYVRRWDPIAQAVWAYHPTQFGGHFVSYEDTQSIGVKADYLREHDLGGFMFWEITADRNETLLNAVVDELGGRRALD
;
A
#
# COMPACT_ATOMS: atom_id res chain seq x y z
N MET A 1 -32.66 -50.59 -30.69
CA MET A 1 -33.65 -51.61 -30.38
C MET A 1 -33.97 -51.54 -28.89
N GLN A 2 -35.21 -51.21 -28.60
CA GLN A 2 -36.02 -51.53 -27.40
C GLN A 2 -35.45 -51.11 -26.05
N SER A 3 -36.13 -50.44 -25.20
CA SER A 3 -37.41 -49.73 -25.02
C SER A 3 -37.81 -49.88 -23.54
N PHE A 4 -38.26 -48.77 -22.99
CA PHE A 4 -39.29 -48.60 -21.96
C PHE A 4 -39.09 -48.98 -20.49
N GLY A 5 -39.46 -48.04 -19.64
CA GLY A 5 -40.04 -48.22 -18.33
C GLY A 5 -40.14 -46.92 -17.52
N ARG A 6 -41.27 -46.22 -17.64
CA ARG A 6 -41.65 -45.02 -16.85
C ARG A 6 -42.45 -45.39 -15.62
N LEU A 7 -42.23 -44.64 -14.50
CA LEU A 7 -43.15 -44.03 -13.51
C LEU A 7 -43.97 -44.97 -12.60
N PRO A 8 -44.49 -44.56 -11.39
CA PRO A 8 -45.15 -43.27 -11.16
C PRO A 8 -44.89 -42.53 -9.83
N VAL A 9 -45.30 -41.27 -9.88
CA VAL A 9 -45.55 -40.26 -8.87
C VAL A 9 -46.72 -40.66 -7.93
N VAL A 10 -46.63 -40.32 -6.64
CA VAL A 10 -47.80 -40.04 -5.78
C VAL A 10 -47.42 -38.98 -4.73
N SER A 11 -48.03 -37.81 -4.83
CA SER A 11 -48.33 -36.92 -3.70
C SER A 11 -49.74 -37.29 -3.16
N PRO A 12 -50.08 -36.95 -1.90
CA PRO A 12 -51.13 -35.95 -1.77
C PRO A 12 -50.94 -34.88 -0.68
N GLU A 13 -51.71 -33.85 -0.92
CA GLU A 13 -51.96 -32.61 -0.22
C GLU A 13 -52.85 -32.76 1.03
N PHE A 14 -53.02 -31.54 1.67
CA PHE A 14 -54.08 -31.08 2.59
C PHE A 14 -53.89 -31.39 4.08
N GLU A 15 -54.16 -30.51 5.06
CA GLU A 15 -55.03 -29.34 5.11
C GLU A 15 -54.70 -28.44 6.33
N HIS A 16 -55.11 -27.19 6.23
CA HIS A 16 -55.21 -26.15 7.25
C HIS A 16 -55.99 -26.51 8.50
N THR A 17 -55.62 -25.94 9.64
CA THR A 17 -56.59 -25.20 10.49
C THR A 17 -55.87 -24.42 11.62
N GLN A 18 -56.07 -23.11 11.69
CA GLN A 18 -56.21 -22.31 12.90
C GLN A 18 -57.74 -22.23 13.20
N PRO A 19 -58.27 -21.76 14.36
CA PRO A 19 -57.74 -20.79 15.34
C PRO A 19 -58.17 -21.06 16.81
N SER A 20 -57.76 -20.26 17.76
CA SER A 20 -58.63 -19.49 18.65
C SER A 20 -58.00 -19.18 20.02
N GLN A 21 -58.29 -17.96 20.42
CA GLN A 21 -58.01 -17.25 21.68
C GLN A 21 -58.63 -17.94 22.91
N SER A 22 -58.03 -17.74 24.06
CA SER A 22 -58.64 -17.01 25.19
C SER A 22 -57.90 -17.18 26.53
N ARG A 23 -57.57 -16.04 27.07
CA ARG A 23 -57.81 -15.51 28.42
C ARG A 23 -57.26 -16.19 29.67
N CYS A 24 -56.43 -15.39 30.33
CA CYS A 24 -56.54 -14.84 31.67
C CYS A 24 -56.14 -15.65 32.91
N LEU A 25 -55.31 -14.98 33.68
CA LEU A 25 -55.36 -14.71 35.10
C LEU A 25 -54.35 -15.35 36.05
N TRP A 26 -53.49 -14.44 36.58
CA TRP A 26 -53.01 -14.31 37.95
C TRP A 26 -52.14 -15.41 38.59
N ARG A 27 -50.91 -15.06 38.91
CA ARG A 27 -50.47 -14.83 40.29
C ARG A 27 -49.07 -14.22 40.39
N LEU A 28 -48.98 -13.23 41.23
CA LEU A 28 -47.87 -12.46 41.77
C LEU A 28 -46.81 -13.29 42.54
N TRP A 29 -45.65 -12.67 42.67
CA TRP A 29 -44.61 -12.76 43.70
C TRP A 29 -43.33 -13.53 43.29
N ALA A 30 -42.30 -12.78 42.94
CA ALA A 30 -41.03 -12.67 43.68
C ALA A 30 -40.20 -11.51 43.13
N ILE A 31 -40.09 -10.45 43.90
CA ILE A 31 -39.12 -9.35 43.69
C ILE A 31 -37.77 -9.92 44.10
N ALA A 32 -36.87 -10.11 43.14
CA ALA A 32 -35.44 -10.16 43.41
C ALA A 32 -34.82 -8.87 42.86
N ALA A 33 -34.53 -7.97 43.79
CA ALA A 33 -33.77 -6.76 43.52
C ALA A 33 -32.36 -7.13 43.07
N ALA A 34 -32.09 -7.16 41.76
CA ALA A 34 -30.76 -7.07 41.22
C ALA A 34 -30.40 -5.58 41.18
N GLY A 35 -29.68 -5.10 42.20
CA GLY A 35 -29.06 -3.79 42.17
C GLY A 35 -28.14 -3.67 40.98
N ALA A 36 -28.55 -2.93 39.96
CA ALA A 36 -27.68 -2.41 38.96
C ALA A 36 -26.72 -1.42 39.66
N CYS A 37 -25.52 -1.87 40.00
CA CYS A 37 -24.43 -0.95 40.23
C CYS A 37 -24.18 -0.26 38.89
N ALA A 38 -24.75 0.94 38.72
CA ALA A 38 -24.28 1.87 37.72
C ALA A 38 -22.83 2.19 38.11
N SER A 39 -21.88 1.60 37.39
CA SER A 39 -20.51 2.07 37.41
C SER A 39 -20.55 3.51 36.93
N VAL A 40 -20.34 4.46 37.85
CA VAL A 40 -20.04 5.85 37.50
C VAL A 40 -18.78 5.75 36.66
N ALA A 41 -18.89 5.95 35.37
CA ALA A 41 -17.74 6.10 34.49
C ALA A 41 -16.96 7.29 35.01
N VAL A 42 -15.81 7.04 35.62
CA VAL A 42 -14.88 8.09 36.03
C VAL A 42 -14.39 8.71 34.72
N SER A 43 -14.79 9.98 34.49
CA SER A 43 -14.29 10.79 33.39
C SER A 43 -12.76 10.81 33.40
N ALA A 44 -12.12 10.33 32.31
CA ALA A 44 -10.68 10.35 32.21
C ALA A 44 -10.21 11.81 31.94
N PRO A 45 -9.25 12.36 32.71
CA PRO A 45 -8.77 13.71 32.48
C PRO A 45 -8.11 13.83 31.10
N PRO A 46 -8.20 15.00 30.43
CA PRO A 46 -7.48 15.28 29.20
C PRO A 46 -5.98 15.10 29.40
N LEU A 47 -5.28 14.62 28.36
CA LEU A 47 -3.81 14.54 28.35
C LEU A 47 -3.26 15.70 27.54
N VAL A 48 -2.34 16.46 28.12
CA VAL A 48 -1.63 17.55 27.43
C VAL A 48 -0.14 17.16 27.34
N THR A 49 0.36 17.03 26.11
CA THR A 49 1.75 16.66 25.84
C THR A 49 2.48 17.85 25.24
N PHE A 50 3.63 18.22 25.82
CA PHE A 50 4.56 19.19 25.27
C PHE A 50 5.70 18.45 24.60
N ALA A 51 5.96 18.74 23.31
CA ALA A 51 7.00 18.07 22.52
C ALA A 51 7.88 19.11 21.81
N VAL A 52 9.16 18.78 21.61
CA VAL A 52 10.06 19.53 20.72
C VAL A 52 10.05 18.83 19.36
N THR A 53 9.76 19.58 18.30
CA THR A 53 9.75 19.06 16.92
C THR A 53 11.05 19.36 16.17
N SER A 54 11.69 20.49 16.47
CA SER A 54 13.02 20.82 15.95
C SER A 54 13.72 21.79 16.91
N SER A 55 15.05 21.82 16.94
CA SER A 55 15.83 22.71 17.81
C SER A 55 17.08 23.24 17.11
N TRP A 56 17.51 24.44 17.55
CA TRP A 56 18.74 25.12 17.15
C TRP A 56 19.41 25.75 18.38
N ASP A 57 20.56 26.37 18.22
CA ASP A 57 21.38 26.84 19.36
C ASP A 57 20.68 27.77 20.35
N THR A 58 19.70 28.56 19.91
CA THR A 58 19.04 29.58 20.74
C THR A 58 17.56 29.34 20.95
N GLY A 59 16.96 28.29 20.38
CA GLY A 59 15.53 28.03 20.47
C GLY A 59 15.10 26.71 19.88
N TYR A 60 13.80 26.53 19.78
CA TYR A 60 13.18 25.31 19.24
C TYR A 60 11.77 25.58 18.74
N ASN A 61 11.29 24.74 17.84
CA ASN A 61 9.86 24.58 17.60
C ASN A 61 9.34 23.45 18.46
N GLY A 62 8.15 23.63 18.97
CA GLY A 62 7.46 22.66 19.79
C GLY A 62 5.99 22.58 19.43
N GLU A 63 5.34 21.57 19.96
CA GLU A 63 3.90 21.40 19.85
C GLU A 63 3.29 21.06 21.20
N ILE A 64 2.05 21.50 21.38
CA ILE A 64 1.19 21.14 22.50
C ILE A 64 0.09 20.26 21.91
N ARG A 65 0.05 19.01 22.33
CA ARG A 65 -0.99 18.04 21.94
C ARG A 65 -2.01 17.95 23.06
N ILE A 66 -3.29 18.19 22.76
CA ILE A 66 -4.40 18.11 23.72
C ILE A 66 -5.27 16.94 23.31
N GLN A 67 -5.22 15.85 24.05
CA GLN A 67 -6.02 14.65 23.81
C GLN A 67 -7.24 14.60 24.70
N ASN A 68 -8.42 14.44 24.12
CA ASN A 68 -9.65 14.15 24.84
C ASN A 68 -9.73 12.65 25.15
N ARG A 69 -9.55 12.28 26.40
CA ARG A 69 -9.61 10.87 26.86
C ARG A 69 -10.98 10.50 27.47
N ASP A 70 -11.93 11.44 27.45
CA ASP A 70 -13.31 11.21 27.89
C ASP A 70 -14.16 10.66 26.73
N THR A 71 -15.32 10.13 27.06
CA THR A 71 -16.38 9.68 26.14
C THR A 71 -17.26 10.82 25.61
N THR A 72 -17.09 12.04 26.12
CA THR A 72 -17.81 13.24 25.70
C THR A 72 -16.92 14.20 24.93
N PRO A 73 -17.39 14.80 23.84
CA PRO A 73 -16.60 15.77 23.09
C PRO A 73 -16.35 17.04 23.88
N ILE A 74 -15.20 17.69 23.68
CA ILE A 74 -14.89 19.03 24.18
C ILE A 74 -15.24 20.00 23.04
N PRO A 75 -16.36 20.74 23.13
CA PRO A 75 -16.89 21.49 21.98
C PRO A 75 -16.13 22.79 21.68
N SER A 76 -15.38 23.32 22.64
CA SER A 76 -14.51 24.48 22.45
C SER A 76 -13.45 24.47 23.54
N TRP A 77 -12.22 24.16 23.16
CA TRP A 77 -11.15 24.03 24.14
C TRP A 77 -10.43 25.37 24.42
N GLN A 78 -10.04 25.52 25.66
CA GLN A 78 -9.10 26.51 26.14
C GLN A 78 -8.11 25.80 27.05
N LEU A 79 -6.82 25.93 26.77
CA LEU A 79 -5.76 25.38 27.61
C LEU A 79 -5.18 26.48 28.50
N ILE A 80 -5.11 26.21 29.80
CA ILE A 80 -4.49 27.10 30.79
C ILE A 80 -3.43 26.30 31.53
N PHE A 81 -2.24 26.90 31.69
CA PHE A 81 -1.17 26.32 32.50
C PHE A 81 -0.25 27.43 33.05
N ASP A 82 0.36 27.17 34.17
CA ASP A 82 1.31 28.07 34.82
C ASP A 82 2.74 27.54 34.56
N ASP A 83 3.71 28.45 34.40
CA ASP A 83 5.11 28.14 34.07
C ASP A 83 5.25 27.40 32.72
N GLY A 84 6.37 26.68 32.49
CA GLY A 84 6.57 25.88 31.28
C GLY A 84 7.38 26.59 30.19
N PRO A 85 7.14 26.29 28.89
CA PRO A 85 7.92 26.83 27.81
C PRO A 85 7.72 28.33 27.61
N VAL A 86 8.79 29.02 27.25
CA VAL A 86 8.70 30.39 26.76
C VAL A 86 8.17 30.38 25.34
N ILE A 87 6.91 30.72 25.15
CA ILE A 87 6.25 30.75 23.84
C ILE A 87 6.48 32.10 23.19
N SER A 88 7.31 32.13 22.13
CA SER A 88 7.59 33.37 21.38
C SER A 88 6.63 33.59 20.21
N THR A 89 6.17 32.52 19.61
CA THR A 89 5.16 32.49 18.54
C THR A 89 4.26 31.27 18.74
N LEU A 90 3.01 31.36 18.29
CA LEU A 90 2.07 30.24 18.39
C LEU A 90 1.22 30.22 17.12
N TRP A 91 1.01 29.00 16.56
CA TRP A 91 0.14 28.75 15.42
C TRP A 91 -0.89 27.68 15.74
N ASN A 92 -2.00 27.69 15.04
CA ASN A 92 -3.20 26.88 15.30
C ASN A 92 -3.90 27.22 16.62
N GLY A 93 -3.76 28.45 17.07
CA GLY A 93 -4.37 28.96 18.28
C GLY A 93 -3.95 30.40 18.56
N THR A 94 -4.48 30.99 19.64
CA THR A 94 -4.02 32.28 20.14
C THR A 94 -3.47 32.11 21.54
N HIS A 95 -2.41 32.86 21.87
CA HIS A 95 -1.72 32.77 23.17
C HIS A 95 -1.66 34.11 23.86
N THR A 96 -1.94 34.09 25.15
CA THR A 96 -1.72 35.23 26.07
C THR A 96 -0.95 34.76 27.29
N LEU A 97 -0.09 35.63 27.80
CA LEU A 97 0.72 35.41 29.01
C LEU A 97 0.41 36.50 30.04
N ASP A 98 0.01 36.09 31.24
CA ASP A 98 -0.19 36.98 32.40
C ASP A 98 0.64 36.48 33.59
N GLY A 99 1.76 37.14 33.83
CA GLY A 99 2.74 36.69 34.81
C GLY A 99 3.38 35.37 34.38
N VAL A 100 3.07 34.28 35.07
CA VAL A 100 3.52 32.90 34.73
C VAL A 100 2.43 32.09 34.06
N ARG A 101 1.21 32.67 33.90
CA ARG A 101 0.05 31.95 33.38
C ARG A 101 -0.08 32.09 31.89
N HIS A 102 0.01 30.97 31.20
CA HIS A 102 -0.27 30.84 29.79
C HIS A 102 -1.74 30.50 29.57
N THR A 103 -2.39 31.21 28.65
CA THR A 103 -3.73 30.86 28.16
C THR A 103 -3.66 30.71 26.66
N VAL A 104 -4.01 29.52 26.17
CA VAL A 104 -4.06 29.18 24.75
C VAL A 104 -5.51 28.88 24.38
N HIS A 105 -6.03 29.61 23.40
CA HIS A 105 -7.37 29.38 22.85
C HIS A 105 -7.26 28.68 21.51
N ASN A 106 -8.29 27.88 21.21
CA ASN A 106 -8.46 27.29 19.88
C ASN A 106 -8.55 28.39 18.80
N ALA A 107 -8.23 28.00 17.55
CA ALA A 107 -8.30 28.89 16.39
C ALA A 107 -9.70 28.94 15.75
N GLY A 108 -10.72 28.41 16.40
CA GLY A 108 -12.09 28.31 15.89
C GLY A 108 -12.29 27.00 15.12
N TRP A 109 -11.55 26.77 14.07
CA TRP A 109 -11.64 25.57 13.26
C TRP A 109 -11.22 24.28 14.00
N ASN A 110 -10.34 24.37 14.99
CA ASN A 110 -9.91 23.26 15.83
C ASN A 110 -10.55 23.26 17.22
N ALA A 111 -11.70 23.89 17.36
CA ALA A 111 -12.37 24.09 18.67
C ALA A 111 -12.91 22.77 19.25
N LEU A 112 -13.38 21.86 18.42
CA LEU A 112 -13.96 20.59 18.83
C LEU A 112 -12.88 19.51 18.97
N ILE A 113 -12.84 18.84 20.13
CA ILE A 113 -12.03 17.64 20.32
C ILE A 113 -13.00 16.48 20.60
N ALA A 114 -13.20 15.61 19.62
CA ALA A 114 -14.03 14.41 19.76
C ALA A 114 -13.45 13.43 20.80
N PRO A 115 -14.23 12.51 21.34
CA PRO A 115 -13.73 11.43 22.20
C PRO A 115 -12.57 10.68 21.55
N GLY A 116 -11.45 10.55 22.26
CA GLY A 116 -10.24 9.89 21.78
C GLY A 116 -9.35 10.74 20.85
N ALA A 117 -9.86 11.83 20.28
CA ALA A 117 -9.13 12.70 19.37
C ALA A 117 -8.10 13.57 20.06
N THR A 118 -7.13 14.06 19.28
CA THR A 118 -6.07 14.98 19.72
C THR A 118 -6.06 16.21 18.83
N VAL A 119 -5.99 17.40 19.42
CA VAL A 119 -5.69 18.64 18.71
C VAL A 119 -4.25 19.05 18.97
N ILE A 120 -3.60 19.63 17.97
CA ILE A 120 -2.19 20.04 18.03
C ILE A 120 -2.09 21.56 17.83
N VAL A 121 -1.33 22.19 18.71
CA VAL A 121 -0.99 23.62 18.64
C VAL A 121 0.52 23.73 18.58
N GLY A 122 1.06 24.32 17.51
CA GLY A 122 2.48 24.52 17.39
C GLY A 122 2.96 25.82 18.01
N PHE A 123 4.22 25.87 18.47
CA PHE A 123 4.82 27.10 19.01
C PHE A 123 6.33 27.17 18.80
N GLY A 124 6.84 28.40 18.69
CA GLY A 124 8.26 28.69 18.78
C GLY A 124 8.66 28.94 20.21
N GLY A 125 9.73 28.29 20.68
CA GLY A 125 10.30 28.43 22.01
C GLY A 125 11.72 28.99 21.98
N VAL A 126 12.17 29.54 23.12
CA VAL A 126 13.52 30.07 23.31
C VAL A 126 14.26 29.18 24.31
N GLY A 127 15.51 28.83 24.01
CA GLY A 127 16.34 27.98 24.86
C GLY A 127 15.99 26.49 24.72
N THR A 128 15.69 25.82 25.82
CA THR A 128 15.28 24.41 25.89
C THR A 128 13.87 24.30 26.43
N LEU A 129 13.13 23.27 26.05
CA LEU A 129 11.78 23.02 26.55
C LEU A 129 11.80 22.85 28.07
N ALA A 130 11.21 23.80 28.78
CA ALA A 130 11.04 23.70 30.23
C ALA A 130 9.97 22.67 30.57
N GLN A 131 10.30 21.77 31.49
CA GLN A 131 9.42 20.66 31.94
C GLN A 131 8.83 20.92 33.33
N ASN A 132 8.44 22.16 33.60
CA ASN A 132 7.93 22.61 34.89
C ASN A 132 6.50 23.15 34.79
N VAL A 133 5.74 22.74 33.79
CA VAL A 133 4.33 23.15 33.65
C VAL A 133 3.54 22.74 34.89
N ALA A 134 2.78 23.67 35.45
CA ALA A 134 1.95 23.48 36.63
C ALA A 134 0.51 23.92 36.34
N ASN A 135 -0.44 23.51 37.17
CA ASN A 135 -1.85 23.92 37.14
C ASN A 135 -2.51 23.82 35.76
N CYS A 136 -2.17 22.77 35.01
CA CYS A 136 -2.65 22.55 33.63
C CYS A 136 -4.12 22.13 33.64
N SER A 137 -4.94 22.80 32.80
CA SER A 137 -6.34 22.46 32.61
C SER A 137 -6.79 22.72 31.17
N VAL A 138 -7.71 21.88 30.69
CA VAL A 138 -8.39 22.05 29.42
C VAL A 138 -9.86 22.34 29.67
N SER A 139 -10.34 23.53 29.28
CA SER A 139 -11.72 23.99 29.50
C SER A 139 -12.16 23.87 30.96
N GLY A 140 -11.25 24.14 31.90
CA GLY A 140 -11.50 24.09 33.35
C GLY A 140 -11.40 22.67 33.95
N VAL A 141 -11.15 21.63 33.18
CA VAL A 141 -10.88 20.27 33.67
C VAL A 141 -9.37 20.09 33.82
N ALA A 142 -8.92 19.70 35.03
CA ALA A 142 -7.51 19.43 35.28
C ALA A 142 -6.98 18.35 34.28
N ALA A 143 -5.81 18.62 33.68
CA ALA A 143 -5.22 17.77 32.67
C ALA A 143 -3.98 17.05 33.20
N GLU A 144 -3.76 15.85 32.73
CA GLU A 144 -2.47 15.18 32.89
C GLU A 144 -1.43 15.81 31.95
N ILE A 145 -0.17 15.91 32.42
CA ILE A 145 0.92 16.52 31.65
C ILE A 145 1.93 15.46 31.27
N ALA A 146 2.34 15.45 29.99
CA ALA A 146 3.44 14.65 29.49
C ALA A 146 4.45 15.53 28.74
N TYR A 147 5.69 15.07 28.66
CA TYR A 147 6.75 15.69 27.86
C TYR A 147 7.33 14.62 26.93
N ALA A 148 7.41 14.95 25.61
CA ALA A 148 8.09 14.12 24.64
C ALA A 148 9.42 14.78 24.27
N THR A 149 10.51 14.08 24.53
CA THR A 149 11.85 14.46 24.09
C THR A 149 12.14 13.89 22.72
N PRO A 150 12.78 14.65 21.80
CA PRO A 150 13.34 14.06 20.60
C PRO A 150 14.38 13.03 21.00
N GLY A 151 14.37 11.86 20.35
CA GLY A 151 15.43 10.87 20.51
C GLY A 151 16.77 11.53 20.17
N GLY A 152 17.70 11.55 21.14
CA GLY A 152 18.98 12.20 21.05
C GLY A 152 19.86 11.60 19.95
N GLY A 153 20.13 12.35 18.91
CA GLY A 153 21.11 12.08 17.87
C GLY A 153 22.08 13.25 17.80
N GLY A 154 23.30 13.02 18.28
CA GLY A 154 24.37 14.02 18.35
C GLY A 154 24.96 14.37 17.00
N GLY A 155 25.36 15.61 16.94
CA GLY A 155 25.88 16.49 15.98
C GLY A 155 26.92 16.09 14.97
N GLY A 156 26.99 16.90 13.94
CA GLY A 156 28.21 17.13 13.15
C GLY A 156 27.96 17.65 11.76
N GLY A 157 27.99 18.98 11.62
CA GLY A 157 28.77 19.63 10.55
C GLY A 157 28.19 19.86 9.18
N GLY A 158 27.63 21.02 8.95
CA GLY A 158 28.06 21.96 7.92
C GLY A 158 27.69 21.72 6.46
N GLY A 159 26.88 22.63 5.90
CA GLY A 159 26.96 22.95 4.47
C GLY A 159 25.60 23.27 3.82
N GLY A 160 25.39 24.54 3.63
CA GLY A 160 24.28 25.30 3.11
C GLY A 160 23.51 24.80 1.91
N GLY A 161 22.32 25.32 1.84
CA GLY A 161 21.64 25.59 0.60
C GLY A 161 20.22 25.13 0.53
N GLY A 162 19.28 26.04 0.49
CA GLY A 162 17.96 25.90 -0.10
C GLY A 162 16.91 25.38 0.87
N GLY A 163 16.18 26.32 1.48
CA GLY A 163 14.98 26.01 2.22
C GLY A 163 13.96 25.35 1.30
N LYS A 164 13.66 24.08 1.55
CA LYS A 164 12.37 23.50 1.24
C LYS A 164 11.45 23.89 2.39
N GLU A 165 10.32 24.51 2.04
CA GLU A 165 9.20 24.70 2.95
C GLU A 165 8.79 23.33 3.51
N PRO A 166 8.24 23.27 4.76
CA PRO A 166 7.76 22.03 5.31
C PRO A 166 6.59 21.54 4.42
N GLU A 167 6.82 20.47 3.70
CA GLU A 167 5.77 19.77 3.01
C GLU A 167 4.72 19.39 4.06
N ALA A 168 3.47 19.78 3.78
CA ALA A 168 2.30 19.34 4.53
C ALA A 168 2.36 17.81 4.66
N GLU A 169 1.96 17.29 5.83
CA GLU A 169 1.84 15.84 6.06
C GLU A 169 1.23 15.19 4.82
N ALA A 170 2.02 14.38 4.14
CA ALA A 170 1.55 13.65 2.99
C ALA A 170 0.47 12.68 3.47
N LYS A 171 -0.79 13.08 3.33
CA LYS A 171 -1.89 12.14 3.45
C LYS A 171 -1.66 11.10 2.38
N GLY A 172 -1.77 9.82 2.75
CA GLY A 172 -1.49 8.69 1.86
C GLY A 172 -2.21 8.78 0.52
N PRO A 173 -1.90 7.93 -0.46
CA PRO A 173 -2.24 8.04 -1.88
C PRO A 173 -3.75 8.09 -2.22
N TYR A 174 -4.62 8.12 -1.24
CA TYR A 174 -6.09 8.10 -1.36
C TYR A 174 -6.80 9.33 -0.81
N TRP A 175 -6.12 10.45 -0.71
CA TRP A 175 -6.75 11.65 -0.24
C TRP A 175 -7.69 12.21 -1.33
N ALA A 176 -9.00 12.10 -1.08
CA ALA A 176 -9.99 12.93 -1.75
C ALA A 176 -10.02 14.27 -1.00
N PRO A 177 -9.71 15.40 -1.65
CA PRO A 177 -9.75 16.71 -0.98
C PRO A 177 -11.10 17.01 -0.34
N GLU A 178 -12.16 16.43 -0.87
CA GLU A 178 -13.54 16.60 -0.43
C GLU A 178 -13.88 15.83 0.86
N ASP A 179 -13.10 14.80 1.19
CA ASP A 179 -13.17 14.04 2.45
C ASP A 179 -12.26 14.75 3.48
N ILE A 180 -12.80 15.81 4.06
CA ILE A 180 -12.04 16.78 4.86
C ILE A 180 -11.68 16.18 6.23
N ASP A 181 -12.59 15.39 6.81
CA ASP A 181 -12.37 14.76 8.12
C ASP A 181 -11.70 13.37 8.02
N GLY A 182 -11.60 12.80 6.82
CA GLY A 182 -10.88 11.57 6.55
C GLY A 182 -11.64 10.29 6.93
N ASP A 183 -12.97 10.37 7.10
CA ASP A 183 -13.81 9.22 7.45
C ASP A 183 -14.24 8.36 6.25
N ARG A 184 -13.85 8.77 5.03
CA ARG A 184 -14.13 8.17 3.74
C ARG A 184 -15.59 8.28 3.28
N VAL A 185 -16.30 9.23 3.82
CA VAL A 185 -17.65 9.59 3.38
C VAL A 185 -17.68 11.10 3.18
N VAL A 186 -17.70 11.57 1.95
CA VAL A 186 -17.96 13.00 1.71
C VAL A 186 -19.39 13.30 2.11
N GLY A 187 -19.57 13.98 3.23
CA GLY A 187 -20.87 14.09 3.88
C GLY A 187 -21.10 15.35 4.69
N ALA A 188 -22.02 15.23 5.65
CA ALA A 188 -22.41 16.36 6.47
C ALA A 188 -21.29 16.85 7.41
N ALA A 189 -20.36 15.98 7.79
CA ALA A 189 -19.22 16.34 8.62
C ALA A 189 -18.25 17.23 7.84
N ASP A 190 -17.87 16.83 6.61
CA ASP A 190 -17.01 17.62 5.70
C ASP A 190 -17.64 18.96 5.36
N LEU A 191 -18.93 18.95 5.04
CA LEU A 191 -19.68 20.18 4.78
C LEU A 191 -19.66 21.11 6.00
N SER A 192 -19.73 20.57 7.21
CA SER A 192 -19.66 21.38 8.43
C SER A 192 -18.29 22.02 8.61
N VAL A 193 -17.21 21.29 8.31
CA VAL A 193 -15.84 21.83 8.35
C VAL A 193 -15.68 22.92 7.30
N MET A 194 -16.13 22.68 6.07
CA MET A 194 -16.06 23.64 4.97
C MET A 194 -16.86 24.91 5.29
N LEU A 195 -18.10 24.79 5.75
CA LEU A 195 -18.92 25.94 6.15
C LEU A 195 -18.33 26.70 7.33
N GLY A 196 -17.66 26.02 8.25
CA GLY A 196 -16.93 26.65 9.35
C GLY A 196 -15.74 27.49 8.89
N ALA A 197 -15.17 27.18 7.75
CA ALA A 197 -14.05 27.88 7.15
C ALA A 197 -14.47 28.83 6.01
N TRP A 198 -15.75 29.00 5.73
CA TRP A 198 -16.26 29.75 4.59
C TRP A 198 -15.75 31.19 4.53
N GLY A 199 -15.22 31.60 3.39
CA GLY A 199 -14.64 32.91 3.18
C GLY A 199 -13.28 33.12 3.84
N SER A 200 -12.66 32.06 4.37
CA SER A 200 -11.26 32.11 4.81
C SER A 200 -10.33 32.20 3.61
N GLU A 201 -9.31 33.06 3.73
CA GLU A 201 -8.26 33.21 2.73
C GLU A 201 -7.00 32.50 3.23
N GLY A 202 -6.40 31.65 2.39
CA GLY A 202 -5.14 30.96 2.59
C GLY A 202 -4.09 31.38 1.56
N VAL A 203 -2.97 30.70 1.56
CA VAL A 203 -1.97 30.84 0.49
C VAL A 203 -2.33 29.87 -0.62
N PRO A 204 -2.54 30.30 -1.87
CA PRO A 204 -2.83 29.39 -2.99
C PRO A 204 -1.80 28.26 -3.09
N GLY A 205 -2.27 27.02 -3.15
CA GLY A 205 -1.41 25.84 -3.18
C GLY A 205 -0.95 25.32 -1.81
N ALA A 206 -1.18 26.05 -0.72
CA ALA A 206 -0.94 25.54 0.64
C ALA A 206 -2.08 24.60 1.07
N ALA A 207 -1.76 23.59 1.89
CA ALA A 207 -2.75 22.65 2.39
C ALA A 207 -3.66 23.32 3.43
N PHE A 208 -4.83 23.76 2.97
CA PHE A 208 -5.91 24.21 3.84
C PHE A 208 -7.08 23.24 3.64
N PRO A 209 -7.45 22.42 4.62
CA PRO A 209 -8.34 21.26 4.40
C PRO A 209 -9.69 21.60 3.76
N ALA A 210 -10.23 22.79 4.00
CA ALA A 210 -11.51 23.19 3.46
C ALA A 210 -11.43 23.88 2.08
N ASP A 211 -10.23 24.26 1.64
CA ASP A 211 -9.92 24.76 0.30
C ASP A 211 -9.60 23.55 -0.59
N VAL A 212 -10.64 22.95 -1.12
CA VAL A 212 -10.59 21.68 -1.85
C VAL A 212 -9.88 21.83 -3.19
N ASN A 213 -10.14 22.96 -3.88
CA ASN A 213 -9.53 23.27 -5.18
C ASN A 213 -8.14 23.94 -5.06
N ARG A 214 -7.73 24.34 -3.85
CA ARG A 214 -6.45 24.96 -3.51
C ARG A 214 -6.17 26.29 -4.21
N ASP A 215 -7.20 27.06 -4.49
CA ASP A 215 -7.07 28.40 -5.06
C ASP A 215 -6.75 29.48 -4.01
N GLY A 216 -6.81 29.13 -2.74
CA GLY A 216 -6.52 29.97 -1.58
C GLY A 216 -7.75 30.60 -0.96
N VAL A 217 -8.96 30.27 -1.38
CA VAL A 217 -10.21 30.79 -0.82
C VAL A 217 -11.20 29.66 -0.63
N VAL A 218 -11.85 29.56 0.52
CA VAL A 218 -12.94 28.58 0.72
C VAL A 218 -14.25 29.19 0.30
N ASP A 219 -14.78 28.77 -0.84
CA ASP A 219 -15.98 29.37 -1.44
C ASP A 219 -16.93 28.39 -2.15
N ALA A 220 -17.73 28.88 -3.09
CA ALA A 220 -18.73 28.09 -3.79
C ALA A 220 -18.15 27.06 -4.75
N GLU A 221 -16.91 27.21 -5.19
CA GLU A 221 -16.23 26.25 -6.06
C GLU A 221 -15.84 25.02 -5.25
N ASP A 222 -15.31 25.19 -4.01
CA ASP A 222 -15.04 24.08 -3.09
C ASP A 222 -16.30 23.33 -2.70
N LEU A 223 -17.38 24.09 -2.39
CA LEU A 223 -18.67 23.48 -2.10
C LEU A 223 -19.21 22.66 -3.29
N SER A 224 -19.02 23.14 -4.51
CA SER A 224 -19.42 22.40 -5.70
C SER A 224 -18.64 21.12 -5.87
N ALA A 225 -17.33 21.13 -5.61
CA ALA A 225 -16.48 19.95 -5.63
C ALA A 225 -16.92 18.93 -4.55
N LEU A 226 -17.13 19.39 -3.33
CA LEU A 226 -17.62 18.54 -2.22
C LEU A 226 -18.97 17.90 -2.55
N LEU A 227 -19.94 18.67 -3.05
CA LEU A 227 -21.26 18.15 -3.40
C LEU A 227 -21.24 17.19 -4.59
N ALA A 228 -20.33 17.37 -5.53
CA ALA A 228 -20.14 16.45 -6.65
C ALA A 228 -19.62 15.05 -6.23
N ARG A 229 -18.94 14.98 -5.08
CA ARG A 229 -18.40 13.75 -4.47
C ARG A 229 -19.23 13.19 -3.33
N TRP A 230 -20.40 13.75 -3.08
CA TRP A 230 -21.25 13.38 -1.91
C TRP A 230 -21.55 11.88 -1.86
N GLY A 231 -21.19 11.22 -0.77
CA GLY A 231 -21.43 9.80 -0.50
C GLY A 231 -20.19 9.06 -0.04
N ALA A 232 -20.31 7.76 0.12
CA ALA A 232 -19.17 6.90 0.42
C ALA A 232 -18.18 6.93 -0.75
N LEU A 233 -16.92 7.20 -0.44
CA LEU A 233 -15.85 7.10 -1.42
C LEU A 233 -15.67 5.64 -1.83
N PRO A 234 -15.36 5.37 -3.12
CA PRO A 234 -15.02 4.02 -3.54
C PRO A 234 -13.85 3.49 -2.71
N ALA A 235 -13.78 2.17 -2.57
CA ALA A 235 -12.65 1.54 -1.90
C ALA A 235 -11.33 2.04 -2.51
N PRO A 236 -10.33 2.42 -1.67
CA PRO A 236 -9.08 2.94 -2.20
C PRO A 236 -8.42 1.89 -3.09
N LYS A 237 -7.95 2.33 -4.24
CA LYS A 237 -7.15 1.48 -5.12
C LYS A 237 -5.81 1.19 -4.47
N LYS A 238 -5.36 -0.05 -4.61
CA LYS A 238 -4.08 -0.48 -4.04
C LYS A 238 -2.92 0.03 -4.89
N ILE A 239 -1.85 0.48 -4.23
CA ILE A 239 -0.55 0.74 -4.84
C ILE A 239 0.44 -0.18 -4.11
N VAL A 240 0.78 -1.30 -4.76
CA VAL A 240 1.57 -2.38 -4.17
C VAL A 240 2.97 -2.35 -4.76
N GLY A 241 3.97 -1.95 -3.97
CA GLY A 241 5.37 -1.97 -4.41
C GLY A 241 6.11 -3.22 -3.95
N TYR A 242 6.88 -3.85 -4.84
CA TYR A 242 7.86 -4.83 -4.40
C TYR A 242 9.16 -4.12 -4.00
N TRP A 243 9.68 -4.50 -2.82
CA TRP A 243 10.94 -4.01 -2.27
C TRP A 243 11.94 -5.16 -2.19
N ILE A 244 13.06 -5.04 -2.90
CA ILE A 244 14.05 -6.10 -3.04
C ILE A 244 15.14 -6.00 -1.96
N GLU A 245 15.37 -7.07 -1.20
CA GLU A 245 16.34 -7.06 -0.10
C GLU A 245 17.79 -6.81 -0.55
N TRP A 246 18.13 -7.25 -1.78
CA TRP A 246 19.46 -7.00 -2.35
C TRP A 246 19.67 -5.57 -2.84
N GLY A 247 18.63 -4.74 -2.80
CA GLY A 247 18.71 -3.30 -3.09
C GLY A 247 19.68 -2.55 -2.19
N ILE A 248 19.90 -3.03 -0.97
CA ILE A 248 20.81 -2.39 0.01
C ILE A 248 22.30 -2.50 -0.35
N TYR A 249 22.67 -3.34 -1.31
CA TYR A 249 24.07 -3.55 -1.74
C TYR A 249 24.47 -2.64 -2.89
N GLY A 250 24.76 -3.18 -4.07
CA GLY A 250 25.21 -2.41 -5.23
C GLY A 250 24.26 -1.30 -5.67
N ARG A 251 22.98 -1.50 -5.51
CA ARG A 251 21.96 -0.46 -5.76
C ARG A 251 22.00 0.67 -4.74
N ASN A 252 22.49 0.40 -3.52
CA ASN A 252 22.51 1.36 -2.41
C ASN A 252 21.15 2.06 -2.19
N TYR A 253 20.08 1.25 -2.16
CA TYR A 253 18.73 1.69 -1.86
C TYR A 253 18.32 1.13 -0.50
N GLN A 254 18.18 2.00 0.47
CA GLN A 254 17.90 1.63 1.85
C GLN A 254 16.39 1.72 2.14
N PRO A 255 15.86 1.07 3.17
CA PRO A 255 14.45 1.20 3.52
C PRO A 255 13.96 2.65 3.64
N ALA A 256 14.80 3.55 4.16
CA ALA A 256 14.46 4.96 4.31
C ALA A 256 14.38 5.75 2.99
N ASP A 257 14.89 5.19 1.89
CA ASP A 257 14.81 5.82 0.56
C ASP A 257 13.46 5.55 -0.13
N THR A 258 12.60 4.74 0.49
CA THR A 258 11.31 4.33 -0.07
C THR A 258 10.25 5.41 0.15
N PRO A 259 9.53 5.86 -0.88
CA PRO A 259 8.46 6.86 -0.76
C PRO A 259 7.18 6.22 -0.21
N PHE A 260 7.16 5.92 1.09
CA PHE A 260 6.08 5.20 1.77
C PHE A 260 4.73 5.92 1.71
N GLU A 261 4.74 7.25 1.60
CA GLU A 261 3.54 8.07 1.46
C GLU A 261 2.80 7.84 0.13
N LYS A 262 3.47 7.22 -0.86
CA LYS A 262 2.94 6.95 -2.20
C LYS A 262 2.45 5.51 -2.40
N VAL A 263 2.74 4.62 -1.46
CA VAL A 263 2.34 3.21 -1.56
C VAL A 263 1.41 2.83 -0.41
N THR A 264 0.50 1.90 -0.66
CA THR A 264 -0.41 1.37 0.35
C THR A 264 0.10 0.09 0.97
N HIS A 265 0.76 -0.71 0.14
CA HIS A 265 1.30 -2.00 0.52
C HIS A 265 2.73 -2.14 -0.01
N LEU A 266 3.57 -2.78 0.76
CA LEU A 266 4.94 -3.09 0.38
C LEU A 266 5.18 -4.59 0.56
N ASN A 267 5.47 -5.28 -0.54
CA ASN A 267 5.86 -6.68 -0.55
C ASN A 267 7.38 -6.77 -0.46
N TYR A 268 7.89 -7.30 0.65
CA TYR A 268 9.33 -7.54 0.81
C TYR A 268 9.76 -8.82 0.07
N ALA A 269 10.65 -8.70 -0.87
CA ALA A 269 11.16 -9.80 -1.69
C ALA A 269 12.59 -10.16 -1.23
N PHE A 270 12.87 -11.37 -0.67
CA PHE A 270 11.97 -12.49 -0.47
C PHE A 270 12.29 -13.29 0.80
N ALA A 271 11.34 -14.11 1.23
CA ALA A 271 11.63 -15.24 2.12
C ALA A 271 11.78 -16.53 1.32
N LYS A 272 12.58 -17.47 1.83
CA LYS A 272 12.78 -18.80 1.25
C LYS A 272 11.99 -19.87 1.98
N ILE A 273 11.77 -21.01 1.30
CA ILE A 273 11.24 -22.23 1.89
C ILE A 273 12.41 -23.12 2.28
N ASN A 274 12.46 -23.58 3.52
CA ASN A 274 13.43 -24.54 4.02
C ASN A 274 13.05 -25.98 3.63
N PRO A 275 14.00 -26.96 3.66
CA PRO A 275 13.71 -28.37 3.35
C PRO A 275 12.66 -29.02 4.27
N ASP A 276 12.39 -28.47 5.43
CA ASP A 276 11.35 -28.89 6.38
C ASP A 276 10.00 -28.18 6.15
N PHE A 277 9.90 -27.42 5.05
CA PHE A 277 8.72 -26.65 4.62
C PHE A 277 8.37 -25.45 5.49
N THR A 278 9.24 -25.01 6.38
CA THR A 278 9.11 -23.73 7.07
C THR A 278 9.65 -22.60 6.19
N ILE A 279 9.20 -21.35 6.41
CA ILE A 279 9.80 -20.18 5.76
C ILE A 279 10.87 -19.53 6.63
N ALA A 280 11.83 -18.88 6.01
CA ALA A 280 12.91 -18.16 6.66
C ALA A 280 13.38 -16.96 5.82
N PRO A 281 14.07 -15.96 6.44
CA PRO A 281 14.75 -14.92 5.68
C PRO A 281 15.71 -15.55 4.66
N PHE A 282 15.73 -15.02 3.42
CA PHE A 282 16.67 -15.51 2.42
C PHE A 282 18.08 -14.98 2.69
N ASP A 283 18.22 -13.67 2.85
CA ASP A 283 19.44 -12.99 3.27
C ASP A 283 19.29 -12.49 4.70
N SER A 284 19.75 -13.28 5.67
CA SER A 284 19.63 -12.91 7.10
C SER A 284 20.35 -11.61 7.43
N TYR A 285 21.47 -11.30 6.74
CA TYR A 285 22.16 -10.04 6.99
C TYR A 285 21.31 -8.83 6.60
N ALA A 286 20.74 -8.83 5.41
CA ALA A 286 19.86 -7.77 4.96
C ALA A 286 18.59 -7.69 5.81
N ALA A 287 17.96 -8.84 6.03
CA ALA A 287 16.66 -8.94 6.68
C ALA A 287 16.69 -8.57 8.17
N THR A 288 17.64 -9.15 8.94
CA THR A 288 17.59 -9.12 10.42
C THR A 288 18.85 -8.61 11.11
N ASP A 289 20.02 -8.57 10.45
CA ASP A 289 21.30 -8.37 11.15
C ASP A 289 21.95 -7.00 10.87
N LYS A 290 21.72 -6.43 9.69
CA LYS A 290 22.31 -5.15 9.29
C LYS A 290 21.90 -4.04 10.26
N ASN A 291 22.92 -3.31 10.75
CA ASN A 291 22.71 -2.20 11.67
C ASN A 291 22.37 -0.93 10.90
N TYR A 292 21.31 -0.25 11.31
CA TYR A 292 20.90 1.05 10.77
C TYR A 292 21.08 2.15 11.81
N PRO A 293 21.13 3.44 11.41
CA PRO A 293 21.20 4.55 12.36
C PRO A 293 20.02 4.48 13.35
N GLY A 294 20.36 4.54 14.65
CA GLY A 294 19.37 4.40 15.74
C GLY A 294 19.22 2.99 16.30
N ASP A 295 19.75 1.98 15.63
CA ASP A 295 19.76 0.61 16.17
C ASP A 295 20.73 0.47 17.33
N THR A 296 20.37 -0.34 18.35
CA THR A 296 21.21 -0.70 19.48
C THR A 296 21.63 -2.17 19.42
N TRP A 297 22.73 -2.52 20.08
CA TRP A 297 23.25 -3.89 20.05
C TRP A 297 22.36 -4.92 20.77
N ASP A 298 21.58 -4.47 21.71
CA ASP A 298 20.73 -5.31 22.58
C ASP A 298 19.27 -5.40 22.10
N GLN A 299 18.92 -4.68 21.03
CA GLN A 299 17.56 -4.81 20.46
C GLN A 299 17.39 -6.18 19.79
N PRO A 300 16.19 -6.80 19.92
CA PRO A 300 15.95 -8.17 19.48
C PRO A 300 15.93 -8.32 17.95
N LEU A 301 15.60 -7.27 17.21
CA LEU A 301 15.50 -7.26 15.76
C LEU A 301 16.19 -6.04 15.16
N ARG A 302 16.98 -6.24 14.12
CA ARG A 302 17.63 -5.21 13.29
C ARG A 302 17.30 -5.44 11.83
N GLY A 303 18.15 -4.96 10.92
CA GLY A 303 17.98 -5.17 9.48
C GLY A 303 16.77 -4.46 8.88
N CYS A 304 16.47 -4.81 7.63
CA CYS A 304 15.37 -4.22 6.90
C CYS A 304 14.01 -4.50 7.53
N TYR A 305 13.82 -5.66 8.15
CA TYR A 305 12.56 -5.99 8.82
C TYR A 305 12.26 -5.04 9.97
N ASN A 306 13.27 -4.72 10.78
CA ASN A 306 13.13 -3.72 11.84
C ASN A 306 12.81 -2.34 11.27
N GLN A 307 13.57 -1.91 10.24
CA GLN A 307 13.35 -0.59 9.64
C GLN A 307 11.94 -0.47 9.06
N LEU A 308 11.48 -1.46 8.30
CA LEU A 308 10.17 -1.43 7.67
C LEU A 308 9.03 -1.51 8.69
N ASN A 309 9.07 -2.51 9.58
CA ASN A 309 7.91 -2.86 10.42
C ASN A 309 7.85 -2.11 11.75
N ASN A 310 9.01 -1.73 12.33
CA ASN A 310 9.07 -1.10 13.65
C ASN A 310 9.43 0.38 13.61
N VAL A 311 10.09 0.87 12.55
CA VAL A 311 10.51 2.28 12.46
C VAL A 311 9.62 3.03 11.48
N LEU A 312 9.66 2.66 10.20
CA LEU A 312 9.02 3.43 9.12
C LEU A 312 7.50 3.25 9.09
N LYS A 313 6.99 2.05 9.31
CA LYS A 313 5.53 1.82 9.38
C LYS A 313 4.83 2.64 10.49
N ARG A 314 5.54 2.96 11.58
CA ARG A 314 4.99 3.85 12.62
C ARG A 314 4.84 5.30 12.15
N GLN A 315 5.68 5.72 11.21
CA GLN A 315 5.62 7.06 10.62
C GLN A 315 4.57 7.13 9.49
N HIS A 316 4.23 5.97 8.91
CA HIS A 316 3.27 5.80 7.83
C HIS A 316 2.20 4.76 8.22
N PRO A 317 1.25 5.09 9.13
CA PRO A 317 0.31 4.10 9.70
C PRO A 317 -0.69 3.52 8.68
N HIS A 318 -0.83 4.13 7.50
CA HIS A 318 -1.61 3.58 6.39
C HIS A 318 -0.94 2.38 5.73
N LEU A 319 0.41 2.31 5.78
CA LEU A 319 1.20 1.29 5.10
C LEU A 319 0.98 -0.08 5.73
N GLN A 320 0.75 -1.07 4.87
CA GLN A 320 0.79 -2.50 5.23
C GLN A 320 1.97 -3.17 4.53
N THR A 321 2.69 -4.03 5.26
CA THR A 321 3.86 -4.73 4.76
C THR A 321 3.60 -6.22 4.72
N LEU A 322 3.89 -6.86 3.59
CA LEU A 322 3.78 -8.30 3.42
C LEU A 322 5.17 -8.89 3.17
N ILE A 323 5.38 -10.12 3.62
CA ILE A 323 6.55 -10.88 3.20
C ILE A 323 6.18 -11.72 1.98
N SER A 324 6.89 -11.52 0.88
CA SER A 324 6.75 -12.34 -0.31
C SER A 324 7.62 -13.58 -0.19
N VAL A 325 7.03 -14.75 -0.42
CA VAL A 325 7.71 -16.06 -0.32
C VAL A 325 7.87 -16.62 -1.72
N GLY A 326 9.09 -16.93 -2.11
CA GLY A 326 9.37 -17.54 -3.41
C GLY A 326 10.06 -16.62 -4.41
N GLY A 327 9.37 -16.27 -5.49
CA GLY A 327 9.95 -15.60 -6.65
C GLY A 327 10.70 -16.56 -7.56
N TRP A 328 11.27 -16.06 -8.66
CA TRP A 328 11.89 -16.85 -9.72
C TRP A 328 12.91 -17.89 -9.23
N THR A 329 13.79 -17.49 -8.30
CA THR A 329 14.89 -18.36 -7.84
C THR A 329 14.57 -19.19 -6.61
N LEU A 330 13.51 -18.89 -5.88
CA LEU A 330 13.21 -19.55 -4.59
C LEU A 330 11.93 -20.38 -4.61
N SER A 331 11.30 -20.58 -5.78
CA SER A 331 10.07 -21.38 -5.94
C SER A 331 10.29 -22.90 -5.94
N GLY A 332 11.53 -23.37 -5.86
CA GLY A 332 11.89 -24.78 -6.04
C GLY A 332 11.19 -25.78 -5.13
N LEU A 333 10.82 -25.38 -3.91
CA LEU A 333 10.21 -26.26 -2.90
C LEU A 333 8.69 -26.13 -2.75
N PHE A 334 8.02 -25.22 -3.47
CA PHE A 334 6.57 -25.05 -3.33
C PHE A 334 5.78 -26.33 -3.65
N SER A 335 6.11 -27.02 -4.74
CA SER A 335 5.43 -28.25 -5.14
C SER A 335 5.53 -29.34 -4.06
N ASP A 336 6.64 -29.38 -3.33
CA ASP A 336 6.82 -30.28 -2.19
C ASP A 336 6.07 -29.82 -0.94
N ALA A 337 6.11 -28.52 -0.63
CA ALA A 337 5.40 -27.93 0.51
C ALA A 337 3.87 -28.04 0.36
N ALA A 338 3.36 -27.90 -0.87
CA ALA A 338 1.95 -27.96 -1.18
C ALA A 338 1.39 -29.40 -1.27
N LEU A 339 2.24 -30.43 -1.36
CA LEU A 339 1.87 -31.78 -1.77
C LEU A 339 0.87 -32.47 -0.84
N THR A 340 1.02 -32.34 0.47
CA THR A 340 0.14 -32.99 1.45
C THR A 340 -0.41 -32.01 2.47
N ASP A 341 -1.55 -32.36 3.08
CA ASP A 341 -2.14 -31.49 4.12
C ASP A 341 -1.20 -31.24 5.30
N ALA A 342 -0.43 -32.26 5.71
CA ALA A 342 0.56 -32.10 6.78
C ALA A 342 1.67 -31.09 6.42
N ARG A 343 2.17 -31.13 5.17
CA ARG A 343 3.19 -30.18 4.70
C ARG A 343 2.62 -28.76 4.56
N ARG A 344 1.41 -28.62 3.97
CA ARG A 344 0.70 -27.35 3.92
C ARG A 344 0.49 -26.75 5.30
N THR A 345 0.19 -27.60 6.29
CA THR A 345 0.02 -27.15 7.68
C THR A 345 1.34 -26.63 8.26
N ILE A 346 2.46 -27.35 8.07
CA ILE A 346 3.78 -26.87 8.50
C ILE A 346 4.12 -25.52 7.86
N PHE A 347 3.91 -25.41 6.54
CA PHE A 347 4.17 -24.18 5.80
C PHE A 347 3.31 -23.02 6.35
N ALA A 348 2.00 -23.21 6.47
CA ALA A 348 1.07 -22.19 6.92
C ALA A 348 1.30 -21.77 8.39
N ASP A 349 1.61 -22.71 9.27
CA ASP A 349 1.96 -22.41 10.66
C ASP A 349 3.27 -21.60 10.73
N SER A 350 4.24 -21.90 9.87
CA SER A 350 5.47 -21.13 9.81
C SER A 350 5.27 -19.73 9.25
N CYS A 351 4.34 -19.55 8.29
CA CYS A 351 3.94 -18.22 7.80
C CYS A 351 3.40 -17.36 8.94
N VAL A 352 2.47 -17.90 9.75
CA VAL A 352 1.92 -17.18 10.91
C VAL A 352 3.03 -16.82 11.92
N SER A 353 3.90 -17.78 12.23
CA SER A 353 5.02 -17.54 13.16
C SER A 353 5.93 -16.43 12.65
N PHE A 354 6.24 -16.43 11.36
CA PHE A 354 7.13 -15.45 10.71
C PHE A 354 6.55 -14.04 10.77
N ILE A 355 5.29 -13.85 10.38
CA ILE A 355 4.67 -12.51 10.38
C ILE A 355 4.55 -11.94 11.79
N ARG A 356 4.27 -12.79 12.79
CA ARG A 356 4.24 -12.38 14.21
C ARG A 356 5.62 -12.01 14.73
N GLU A 357 6.65 -12.78 14.38
CA GLU A 357 8.04 -12.55 14.81
C GLU A 357 8.59 -11.23 14.25
N TYR A 358 8.33 -10.95 12.97
CA TYR A 358 8.95 -9.82 12.26
C TYR A 358 8.01 -8.62 12.05
N GLY A 359 6.74 -8.73 12.46
CA GLY A 359 5.78 -7.61 12.44
C GLY A 359 5.18 -7.30 11.06
N PHE A 360 5.14 -8.27 10.15
CA PHE A 360 4.46 -8.13 8.86
C PHE A 360 2.93 -8.21 9.03
N ASP A 361 2.20 -7.59 8.09
CA ASP A 361 0.73 -7.58 8.07
C ASP A 361 0.14 -8.72 7.24
N GLY A 362 0.97 -9.48 6.54
CA GLY A 362 0.50 -10.60 5.74
C GLY A 362 1.59 -11.34 4.98
N ILE A 363 1.11 -12.28 4.17
CA ILE A 363 1.91 -13.15 3.31
C ILE A 363 1.53 -12.89 1.86
N ASP A 364 2.53 -12.77 1.00
CA ASP A 364 2.41 -12.82 -0.45
C ASP A 364 3.06 -14.12 -0.95
N ILE A 365 2.37 -14.91 -1.78
CA ILE A 365 2.88 -16.17 -2.35
C ILE A 365 3.27 -15.94 -3.79
N ASP A 366 4.54 -16.02 -4.07
CA ASP A 366 5.12 -15.87 -5.40
C ASP A 366 5.70 -17.21 -5.89
N TRP A 367 4.79 -18.11 -6.29
CA TRP A 367 5.16 -19.43 -6.83
C TRP A 367 5.29 -19.40 -8.35
N GLU A 368 6.52 -19.45 -8.85
CA GLU A 368 6.84 -19.37 -10.27
C GLU A 368 7.36 -20.72 -10.84
N TYR A 369 6.50 -21.62 -11.37
CA TYR A 369 5.04 -21.57 -11.42
C TYR A 369 4.45 -22.94 -11.08
N PRO A 370 3.20 -23.02 -10.60
CA PRO A 370 2.51 -24.30 -10.49
C PRO A 370 2.48 -25.03 -11.82
N CYS A 371 2.69 -26.35 -11.82
CA CYS A 371 2.78 -27.21 -12.98
C CYS A 371 3.98 -26.94 -13.93
N GLY A 372 4.82 -25.96 -13.64
CA GLY A 372 6.07 -25.69 -14.38
C GLY A 372 6.04 -24.43 -15.25
N GLY A 373 7.15 -24.24 -15.99
CA GLY A 373 7.38 -23.04 -16.80
C GLY A 373 8.10 -21.91 -16.09
N GLY A 374 8.57 -22.13 -14.86
CA GLY A 374 9.55 -21.32 -14.15
C GLY A 374 10.98 -21.82 -14.38
N LEU A 375 11.85 -21.62 -13.38
CA LEU A 375 13.24 -22.07 -13.46
C LEU A 375 13.31 -23.60 -13.63
N GLU A 376 14.16 -24.09 -14.55
CA GLU A 376 14.25 -25.52 -14.89
C GLU A 376 14.56 -26.44 -13.70
N THR A 377 15.21 -25.90 -12.66
CA THR A 377 15.54 -26.65 -11.44
C THR A 377 14.36 -26.78 -10.47
N ASN A 378 13.25 -26.06 -10.71
CA ASN A 378 12.09 -26.11 -9.84
C ASN A 378 11.35 -27.45 -10.00
N ILE A 379 10.94 -28.02 -8.87
CA ILE A 379 10.07 -29.20 -8.88
C ILE A 379 8.67 -28.77 -9.32
N ALA A 380 8.11 -29.44 -10.31
CA ALA A 380 6.78 -29.20 -10.81
C ALA A 380 6.00 -30.50 -11.02
N ARG A 381 4.72 -30.50 -10.71
CA ARG A 381 3.81 -31.65 -10.82
C ARG A 381 2.47 -31.22 -11.42
N PRO A 382 1.77 -32.08 -12.16
CA PRO A 382 0.41 -31.76 -12.62
C PRO A 382 -0.57 -31.48 -11.49
N GLU A 383 -0.35 -32.08 -10.31
CA GLU A 383 -1.16 -31.89 -9.11
C GLU A 383 -1.00 -30.49 -8.48
N ASP A 384 0.03 -29.74 -8.88
CA ASP A 384 0.30 -28.40 -8.37
C ASP A 384 -0.87 -27.45 -8.64
N LYS A 385 -1.58 -27.66 -9.75
CA LYS A 385 -2.81 -26.92 -10.06
C LYS A 385 -3.79 -26.92 -8.89
N ARG A 386 -4.10 -28.12 -8.38
CA ARG A 386 -5.01 -28.28 -7.22
C ARG A 386 -4.30 -27.97 -5.91
N ASN A 387 -3.04 -28.34 -5.79
CA ASN A 387 -2.27 -28.14 -4.55
C ASN A 387 -2.05 -26.66 -4.26
N PHE A 388 -1.96 -25.79 -5.26
CA PHE A 388 -1.91 -24.35 -5.08
C PHE A 388 -3.16 -23.82 -4.37
N THR A 389 -4.35 -24.18 -4.85
CA THR A 389 -5.62 -23.84 -4.19
C THR A 389 -5.66 -24.33 -2.74
N LEU A 390 -5.25 -25.58 -2.50
CA LEU A 390 -5.25 -26.17 -1.16
C LEU A 390 -4.22 -25.53 -0.21
N LEU A 391 -3.08 -25.08 -0.75
CA LEU A 391 -2.07 -24.35 0.01
C LEU A 391 -2.63 -23.00 0.48
N LEU A 392 -3.22 -22.23 -0.44
CA LEU A 392 -3.81 -20.92 -0.15
C LEU A 392 -4.96 -21.04 0.86
N ALA A 393 -5.84 -22.04 0.68
CA ALA A 393 -6.89 -22.33 1.65
C ALA A 393 -6.34 -22.60 3.06
N LYS A 394 -5.24 -23.38 3.16
CA LYS A 394 -4.60 -23.68 4.45
C LYS A 394 -3.95 -22.46 5.07
N ILE A 395 -3.28 -21.62 4.27
CA ILE A 395 -2.67 -20.37 4.78
C ILE A 395 -3.79 -19.43 5.27
N ARG A 396 -4.88 -19.25 4.51
CA ARG A 396 -6.02 -18.41 4.91
C ARG A 396 -6.64 -18.88 6.22
N GLU A 397 -6.89 -20.20 6.36
CA GLU A 397 -7.38 -20.81 7.62
C GLU A 397 -6.52 -20.40 8.83
N LYS A 398 -5.19 -20.44 8.66
CA LYS A 398 -4.26 -20.11 9.74
C LYS A 398 -4.15 -18.61 10.01
N LEU A 399 -4.20 -17.78 8.98
CA LEU A 399 -4.17 -16.33 9.11
C LEU A 399 -5.44 -15.79 9.77
N ASP A 400 -6.62 -16.33 9.44
CA ASP A 400 -7.90 -15.96 10.08
C ASP A 400 -7.89 -16.31 11.56
N ALA A 401 -7.41 -17.52 11.89
CA ALA A 401 -7.26 -17.95 13.28
C ALA A 401 -6.30 -17.02 14.04
N ALA A 402 -5.17 -16.68 13.42
CA ALA A 402 -4.16 -15.79 13.99
C ALA A 402 -4.69 -14.36 14.17
N SER A 403 -5.42 -13.81 13.19
CA SER A 403 -6.03 -12.48 13.28
C SER A 403 -6.98 -12.37 14.46
N LYS A 404 -7.82 -13.41 14.63
CA LYS A 404 -8.75 -13.49 15.76
C LYS A 404 -8.02 -13.64 17.10
N GLU A 405 -6.99 -14.48 17.17
CA GLU A 405 -6.20 -14.72 18.38
C GLU A 405 -5.46 -13.46 18.82
N ASP A 406 -4.90 -12.71 17.86
CA ASP A 406 -4.17 -11.46 18.08
C ASP A 406 -5.10 -10.25 18.28
N GLY A 407 -6.43 -10.44 18.17
CA GLY A 407 -7.42 -9.37 18.36
C GLY A 407 -7.34 -8.29 17.29
N ARG A 408 -6.93 -8.64 16.05
CA ARG A 408 -6.84 -7.68 14.95
C ARG A 408 -8.24 -7.21 14.54
N PRO A 409 -8.45 -5.91 14.29
CA PRO A 409 -9.72 -5.42 13.80
C PRO A 409 -9.98 -5.89 12.36
N ALA A 410 -11.24 -5.91 11.93
CA ALA A 410 -11.67 -6.47 10.64
C ALA A 410 -11.02 -5.79 9.42
N ASP A 411 -10.66 -4.51 9.53
CA ASP A 411 -9.95 -3.74 8.49
C ASP A 411 -8.42 -3.92 8.53
N ARG A 412 -7.91 -4.70 9.46
CA ARG A 412 -6.48 -4.97 9.69
C ARG A 412 -6.20 -6.46 9.96
N GLU A 413 -7.03 -7.36 9.50
CA GLU A 413 -6.76 -8.79 9.52
C GLU A 413 -5.48 -9.11 8.72
N TYR A 414 -4.85 -10.25 9.00
CA TYR A 414 -3.66 -10.65 8.25
C TYR A 414 -3.99 -10.94 6.79
N LEU A 415 -3.25 -10.32 5.89
CA LEU A 415 -3.45 -10.39 4.46
C LEU A 415 -2.83 -11.66 3.84
N LEU A 416 -3.49 -12.16 2.80
CA LEU A 416 -2.96 -13.21 1.94
C LEU A 416 -3.10 -12.79 0.49
N THR A 417 -1.98 -12.66 -0.21
CA THR A 417 -1.93 -12.32 -1.62
C THR A 417 -1.09 -13.32 -2.41
N VAL A 418 -1.16 -13.23 -3.71
CA VAL A 418 -0.33 -14.01 -4.62
C VAL A 418 0.24 -13.12 -5.72
N ALA A 419 1.44 -13.46 -6.22
CA ALA A 419 1.93 -13.02 -7.51
C ALA A 419 1.80 -14.19 -8.50
N VAL A 420 1.14 -13.96 -9.63
CA VAL A 420 0.81 -15.02 -10.59
C VAL A 420 1.16 -14.61 -12.02
N GLY A 421 1.56 -15.60 -12.83
CA GLY A 421 1.87 -15.36 -14.24
C GLY A 421 0.66 -14.95 -15.06
N ALA A 422 0.85 -14.00 -15.97
CA ALA A 422 -0.18 -13.43 -16.84
C ALA A 422 -0.32 -14.17 -18.20
N GLY A 423 0.55 -15.12 -18.52
CA GLY A 423 0.38 -15.95 -19.71
C GLY A 423 -0.80 -16.92 -19.55
N LEU A 424 -1.61 -17.08 -20.60
CA LEU A 424 -2.79 -17.96 -20.54
C LEU A 424 -2.46 -19.40 -20.12
N ASP A 425 -1.29 -19.92 -20.49
CA ASP A 425 -0.83 -21.25 -20.07
C ASP A 425 -0.54 -21.31 -18.57
N LYS A 426 -0.03 -20.21 -17.98
CA LYS A 426 0.20 -20.10 -16.54
C LYS A 426 -1.12 -20.02 -15.78
N ILE A 427 -2.06 -19.19 -16.26
CA ILE A 427 -3.39 -19.07 -15.70
C ILE A 427 -4.13 -20.42 -15.75
N ALA A 428 -4.07 -21.13 -16.90
CA ALA A 428 -4.69 -22.43 -17.07
C ALA A 428 -4.12 -23.54 -16.16
N ASN A 429 -2.89 -23.36 -15.66
CA ASN A 429 -2.24 -24.24 -14.70
C ASN A 429 -2.68 -24.02 -13.25
N THR A 430 -3.65 -23.13 -13.00
CA THR A 430 -4.21 -22.84 -11.68
C THR A 430 -5.74 -22.93 -11.72
N GLU A 431 -6.37 -22.99 -10.56
CA GLU A 431 -7.85 -22.99 -10.41
C GLU A 431 -8.29 -21.60 -9.98
N VAL A 432 -8.22 -20.62 -10.91
CA VAL A 432 -8.50 -19.20 -10.64
C VAL A 432 -9.89 -19.00 -10.02
N ASP A 433 -10.88 -19.71 -10.55
CA ASP A 433 -12.27 -19.72 -10.11
C ASP A 433 -12.50 -20.22 -8.67
N LEU A 434 -11.46 -20.81 -8.06
CA LEU A 434 -11.52 -21.36 -6.70
C LEU A 434 -10.58 -20.63 -5.74
N TYR A 435 -9.32 -20.42 -6.14
CA TYR A 435 -8.33 -19.92 -5.18
C TYR A 435 -8.53 -18.44 -4.82
N HIS A 436 -9.15 -17.63 -5.69
CA HIS A 436 -9.41 -16.22 -5.42
C HIS A 436 -10.24 -15.98 -4.16
N GLU A 437 -11.06 -16.99 -3.76
CA GLU A 437 -11.88 -16.90 -2.55
C GLU A 437 -11.05 -16.75 -1.27
N TYR A 438 -9.83 -17.31 -1.26
CA TYR A 438 -8.93 -17.29 -0.11
C TYR A 438 -8.03 -16.06 -0.03
N LEU A 439 -8.05 -15.21 -1.05
CA LEU A 439 -7.13 -14.09 -1.21
C LEU A 439 -7.79 -12.74 -0.95
N ASP A 440 -6.99 -11.81 -0.44
CA ASP A 440 -7.36 -10.40 -0.39
C ASP A 440 -7.26 -9.76 -1.77
N TRP A 441 -6.20 -10.08 -2.54
CA TRP A 441 -6.07 -9.74 -3.95
C TRP A 441 -5.02 -10.60 -4.65
N ILE A 442 -4.98 -10.46 -5.99
CA ILE A 442 -4.08 -11.17 -6.91
C ILE A 442 -3.22 -10.15 -7.62
N ASN A 443 -1.90 -10.19 -7.42
CA ASN A 443 -0.93 -9.45 -8.19
C ASN A 443 -0.68 -10.19 -9.51
N VAL A 444 -1.19 -9.66 -10.62
CA VAL A 444 -1.03 -10.27 -11.94
C VAL A 444 0.25 -9.75 -12.58
N MET A 445 1.28 -10.57 -12.71
CA MET A 445 2.58 -10.22 -13.31
C MET A 445 2.46 -10.00 -14.81
N SER A 446 1.82 -8.89 -15.22
CA SER A 446 1.53 -8.53 -16.61
C SER A 446 2.75 -7.89 -17.31
N TYR A 447 3.88 -8.56 -17.18
CA TYR A 447 5.16 -8.21 -17.78
C TYR A 447 5.96 -9.48 -18.10
N ASP A 448 7.17 -9.32 -18.63
CA ASP A 448 8.03 -10.41 -19.11
C ASP A 448 7.37 -11.29 -20.19
N PHE A 449 6.49 -10.68 -20.99
CA PHE A 449 5.86 -11.36 -22.12
C PHE A 449 6.84 -11.66 -23.23
N PHE A 450 7.81 -10.76 -23.45
CA PHE A 450 8.90 -10.90 -24.42
C PHE A 450 10.23 -10.48 -23.76
N GLY A 451 11.30 -11.18 -24.10
CA GLY A 451 12.65 -10.90 -23.62
C GLY A 451 13.71 -11.56 -24.49
N ALA A 452 14.97 -11.20 -24.25
CA ALA A 452 16.09 -11.69 -25.06
C ALA A 452 16.49 -13.15 -24.79
N TRP A 453 15.69 -13.92 -24.09
CA TRP A 453 15.68 -15.39 -24.12
C TRP A 453 15.18 -15.95 -25.45
N ASP A 454 14.43 -15.15 -26.21
CA ASP A 454 14.11 -15.40 -27.60
C ASP A 454 14.76 -14.31 -28.47
N LEU A 455 15.69 -14.71 -29.32
CA LEU A 455 16.39 -13.81 -30.24
C LEU A 455 15.75 -13.79 -31.63
N SER A 456 14.74 -14.60 -31.85
CA SER A 456 14.07 -14.67 -33.17
C SER A 456 13.25 -13.42 -33.44
N GLN A 457 12.73 -12.77 -32.37
CA GLN A 457 11.89 -11.58 -32.48
C GLN A 457 11.92 -10.71 -31.22
N THR A 458 12.14 -9.41 -31.42
CA THR A 458 11.89 -8.40 -30.38
C THR A 458 10.37 -8.20 -30.19
N GLY A 459 9.94 -7.78 -29.01
CA GLY A 459 8.52 -7.57 -28.72
C GLY A 459 8.30 -6.72 -27.46
N HIS A 460 7.05 -6.46 -27.17
CA HIS A 460 6.65 -5.70 -25.99
C HIS A 460 6.60 -6.60 -24.75
N HIS A 461 7.51 -6.39 -23.81
CA HIS A 461 7.54 -7.21 -22.60
C HIS A 461 6.39 -6.93 -21.62
N ALA A 462 5.73 -5.78 -21.74
CA ALA A 462 4.61 -5.37 -20.90
C ALA A 462 3.47 -4.74 -21.73
N GLY A 463 3.26 -5.27 -22.97
CA GLY A 463 2.24 -4.75 -23.88
C GLY A 463 0.83 -4.89 -23.32
N PHE A 464 0.00 -3.86 -23.55
CA PHE A 464 -1.39 -3.90 -23.08
C PHE A 464 -2.25 -4.84 -23.94
N ALA A 465 -2.12 -4.81 -25.26
CA ALA A 465 -2.91 -5.62 -26.16
C ALA A 465 -2.05 -6.34 -27.21
N TRP A 466 -2.62 -7.36 -27.85
CA TRP A 466 -1.97 -8.05 -28.95
C TRP A 466 -1.91 -7.19 -30.21
N ASN A 467 -0.72 -7.11 -30.83
CA ASN A 467 -0.53 -6.55 -32.16
C ASN A 467 -0.36 -7.70 -33.19
N PRO A 468 -1.25 -7.83 -34.20
CA PRO A 468 -1.14 -8.88 -35.23
C PRO A 468 0.19 -8.87 -35.98
N ALA A 469 0.90 -7.75 -36.06
CA ALA A 469 2.21 -7.66 -36.70
C ALA A 469 3.30 -8.43 -35.94
N ALA A 470 3.10 -8.74 -34.66
CA ALA A 470 3.97 -9.62 -33.88
C ALA A 470 3.90 -11.07 -34.33
N GLY A 471 2.84 -11.48 -35.02
CA GLY A 471 2.55 -12.85 -35.43
C GLY A 471 1.34 -13.45 -34.74
N ASP A 472 1.10 -14.74 -34.97
CA ASP A 472 -0.15 -15.43 -34.64
C ASP A 472 0.06 -16.71 -33.79
N SER A 473 1.25 -16.92 -33.23
CA SER A 473 1.49 -18.03 -32.32
C SER A 473 0.69 -17.86 -31.01
N PHE A 474 0.56 -18.93 -30.26
CA PHE A 474 -0.14 -18.92 -28.97
C PHE A 474 0.42 -17.81 -28.05
N THR A 475 1.73 -17.74 -27.88
CA THR A 475 2.39 -16.74 -27.03
C THR A 475 2.17 -15.32 -27.55
N GLN A 476 2.36 -15.10 -28.86
CA GLN A 476 2.18 -13.77 -29.45
C GLN A 476 0.77 -13.21 -29.26
N ARG A 477 -0.26 -14.05 -29.36
CA ARG A 477 -1.66 -13.65 -29.17
C ARG A 477 -2.04 -13.43 -27.71
N ASN A 478 -1.55 -14.27 -26.82
CA ASN A 478 -2.12 -14.42 -25.48
C ASN A 478 -1.23 -13.88 -24.37
N TYR A 479 0.00 -13.44 -24.69
CA TYR A 479 0.89 -12.82 -23.74
C TYR A 479 0.79 -11.29 -23.85
N ASN A 480 -0.26 -10.74 -23.25
CA ASN A 480 -0.51 -9.31 -23.10
C ASN A 480 -1.43 -9.06 -21.90
N THR A 481 -1.38 -7.85 -21.38
CA THR A 481 -2.08 -7.46 -20.15
C THR A 481 -3.59 -7.64 -20.26
N ARG A 482 -4.21 -7.17 -21.36
CA ARG A 482 -5.67 -7.25 -21.56
C ARG A 482 -6.18 -8.68 -21.50
N THR A 483 -5.57 -9.58 -22.28
CA THR A 483 -5.99 -11.00 -22.33
C THR A 483 -5.89 -11.66 -20.96
N ALA A 484 -4.84 -11.35 -20.19
CA ALA A 484 -4.73 -11.85 -18.82
C ALA A 484 -5.88 -11.36 -17.94
N LEU A 485 -6.12 -10.05 -17.91
CA LEU A 485 -7.15 -9.45 -17.05
C LEU A 485 -8.56 -9.93 -17.43
N GLU A 486 -8.89 -10.01 -18.73
CA GLU A 486 -10.15 -10.56 -19.23
C GLU A 486 -10.33 -12.01 -18.75
N THR A 487 -9.26 -12.82 -18.77
CA THR A 487 -9.31 -14.22 -18.30
C THR A 487 -9.63 -14.33 -16.81
N PHE A 488 -9.06 -13.45 -15.96
CA PHE A 488 -9.39 -13.41 -14.53
C PHE A 488 -10.85 -12.97 -14.29
N LEU A 489 -11.32 -11.95 -15.03
CA LEU A 489 -12.70 -11.49 -14.95
C LEU A 489 -13.69 -12.57 -15.42
N GLU A 490 -13.41 -13.25 -16.54
CA GLU A 490 -14.22 -14.34 -17.07
C GLU A 490 -14.27 -15.56 -16.13
N ALA A 491 -13.19 -15.78 -15.36
CA ALA A 491 -13.17 -16.81 -14.31
C ALA A 491 -13.99 -16.45 -13.07
N GLY A 492 -14.58 -15.24 -13.02
CA GLY A 492 -15.44 -14.79 -11.92
C GLY A 492 -14.70 -14.17 -10.74
N VAL A 493 -13.43 -13.80 -10.90
CA VAL A 493 -12.69 -13.07 -9.87
C VAL A 493 -13.30 -11.69 -9.68
N PRO A 494 -13.65 -11.27 -8.46
CA PRO A 494 -14.12 -9.92 -8.18
C PRO A 494 -13.08 -8.88 -8.68
N PRO A 495 -13.51 -7.87 -9.45
CA PRO A 495 -12.58 -6.90 -10.04
C PRO A 495 -11.64 -6.22 -9.05
N GLU A 496 -12.14 -5.90 -7.86
CA GLU A 496 -11.36 -5.28 -6.77
C GLU A 496 -10.25 -6.16 -6.19
N LYS A 497 -10.25 -7.47 -6.53
CA LYS A 497 -9.17 -8.39 -6.20
C LYS A 497 -8.11 -8.52 -7.30
N ILE A 498 -8.34 -7.99 -8.48
CA ILE A 498 -7.40 -8.06 -9.60
C ILE A 498 -6.51 -6.81 -9.58
N VAL A 499 -5.20 -7.01 -9.42
CA VAL A 499 -4.20 -5.95 -9.34
C VAL A 499 -3.15 -6.18 -10.42
N PRO A 500 -3.30 -5.55 -11.61
CA PRO A 500 -2.33 -5.69 -12.70
C PRO A 500 -0.96 -5.14 -12.33
N GLY A 501 0.08 -5.84 -12.82
CA GLY A 501 1.48 -5.52 -12.61
C GLY A 501 2.04 -4.56 -13.64
N LEU A 502 2.90 -3.66 -13.18
CA LEU A 502 3.69 -2.74 -13.98
C LEU A 502 5.17 -3.08 -13.85
N ALA A 503 5.91 -2.97 -14.94
CA ALA A 503 7.35 -3.17 -14.92
C ALA A 503 8.07 -1.84 -14.75
N PHE A 504 8.75 -1.63 -13.63
CA PHE A 504 9.62 -0.47 -13.43
C PHE A 504 11.02 -0.71 -14.02
N TYR A 505 11.10 -1.60 -14.99
CA TYR A 505 12.31 -1.98 -15.74
C TYR A 505 11.96 -2.27 -17.19
N GLY A 506 12.98 -2.42 -18.02
CA GLY A 506 12.84 -2.82 -19.42
C GLY A 506 13.59 -4.10 -19.77
N ARG A 507 13.16 -4.72 -20.86
CA ARG A 507 13.84 -5.84 -21.51
C ARG A 507 14.51 -5.40 -22.78
N ALA A 508 15.79 -5.78 -22.94
CA ALA A 508 16.66 -5.23 -23.99
C ALA A 508 17.35 -6.32 -24.82
N TRP A 509 17.44 -6.05 -26.13
CA TRP A 509 18.13 -6.87 -27.13
C TRP A 509 19.22 -6.04 -27.81
N LYS A 510 20.28 -6.71 -28.29
CA LYS A 510 21.34 -6.11 -29.10
C LYS A 510 21.42 -6.69 -30.49
N GLY A 511 22.05 -5.93 -31.40
CA GLY A 511 22.24 -6.34 -32.79
C GLY A 511 20.91 -6.44 -33.55
N VAL A 512 19.99 -5.54 -33.26
CA VAL A 512 18.65 -5.46 -33.85
C VAL A 512 18.68 -4.54 -35.05
N GLY A 513 18.15 -5.01 -36.20
CA GLY A 513 18.09 -4.21 -37.42
C GLY A 513 17.19 -2.98 -37.30
N PRO A 514 17.39 -1.95 -38.17
CA PRO A 514 16.67 -0.67 -38.05
C PRO A 514 15.23 -0.68 -38.60
N THR A 515 14.81 -1.76 -39.22
CA THR A 515 13.45 -1.90 -39.76
C THR A 515 12.44 -1.75 -38.62
N ASN A 516 11.43 -0.90 -38.81
CA ASN A 516 10.39 -0.61 -37.82
C ASN A 516 10.99 -0.19 -36.45
N ASP A 517 12.09 0.57 -36.48
CA ASP A 517 12.87 0.95 -35.28
C ASP A 517 13.11 -0.25 -34.35
N GLY A 518 13.45 -1.39 -34.92
CA GLY A 518 13.78 -2.62 -34.22
C GLY A 518 12.60 -3.44 -33.69
N LEU A 519 11.36 -3.00 -33.81
CA LEU A 519 10.20 -3.74 -33.34
C LEU A 519 9.87 -4.90 -34.28
N PHE A 520 9.64 -6.10 -33.70
CA PHE A 520 9.37 -7.37 -34.37
C PHE A 520 10.49 -7.81 -35.31
N GLN A 521 11.73 -7.50 -34.95
CA GLN A 521 12.93 -7.90 -35.67
C GLN A 521 13.72 -8.97 -34.92
N SER A 522 14.55 -9.74 -35.63
CA SER A 522 15.52 -10.63 -35.00
C SER A 522 16.65 -9.84 -34.33
N ALA A 523 17.21 -10.43 -33.28
CA ALA A 523 18.33 -9.89 -32.53
C ALA A 523 19.54 -10.85 -32.63
N THR A 524 20.75 -10.34 -32.36
CA THR A 524 21.96 -11.15 -32.31
C THR A 524 22.38 -11.54 -30.90
N GLY A 525 21.72 -11.02 -29.88
CA GLY A 525 22.02 -11.35 -28.49
C GLY A 525 21.33 -10.47 -27.47
N VAL A 526 21.62 -10.76 -26.21
CA VAL A 526 21.14 -10.04 -25.03
C VAL A 526 21.97 -8.77 -24.84
N ALA A 527 21.34 -7.63 -24.63
CA ALA A 527 22.04 -6.38 -24.30
C ALA A 527 22.52 -6.38 -22.83
N PRO A 528 23.59 -5.63 -22.50
CA PRO A 528 23.99 -5.43 -21.11
C PRO A 528 22.90 -4.69 -20.31
N GLY A 529 22.53 -5.23 -19.15
CA GLY A 529 21.60 -4.59 -18.21
C GLY A 529 22.25 -3.59 -17.27
N THR A 530 21.44 -2.95 -16.43
CA THR A 530 21.90 -1.91 -15.48
C THR A 530 22.90 -2.47 -14.46
N TRP A 531 22.69 -3.69 -13.98
CA TRP A 531 23.44 -4.29 -12.87
C TRP A 531 24.36 -5.44 -13.29
N ASP A 532 24.60 -5.58 -14.59
CA ASP A 532 25.54 -6.57 -15.10
C ASP A 532 26.97 -6.19 -14.76
N ASP A 533 27.68 -7.05 -14.05
CA ASP A 533 29.07 -6.87 -13.61
C ASP A 533 30.11 -7.51 -14.54
N GLY A 534 29.66 -8.09 -15.66
CA GLY A 534 30.49 -8.79 -16.62
C GLY A 534 30.85 -10.23 -16.21
N SER A 535 30.59 -10.67 -14.98
CA SER A 535 30.82 -12.03 -14.51
C SER A 535 29.60 -12.94 -14.74
N SER A 536 28.38 -12.39 -14.64
CA SER A 536 27.10 -13.09 -14.81
C SER A 536 26.60 -13.12 -16.25
N GLY A 537 27.27 -12.42 -17.18
CA GLY A 537 26.80 -12.23 -18.55
C GLY A 537 25.78 -11.11 -18.69
N ALA A 538 25.29 -10.90 -19.92
CA ALA A 538 24.29 -9.88 -20.19
C ALA A 538 22.89 -10.38 -19.82
N THR A 539 22.15 -9.62 -19.01
CA THR A 539 20.78 -9.96 -18.56
C THR A 539 19.69 -9.34 -19.43
N GLY A 540 19.99 -8.26 -20.15
CA GLY A 540 18.99 -7.49 -20.89
C GLY A 540 17.97 -6.79 -19.99
N VAL A 541 18.27 -6.58 -18.72
CA VAL A 541 17.38 -5.93 -17.76
C VAL A 541 17.90 -4.54 -17.42
N ASP A 542 17.14 -3.53 -17.81
CA ASP A 542 17.46 -2.14 -17.51
C ASP A 542 16.46 -1.54 -16.51
N ASP A 543 16.97 -0.98 -15.41
CA ASP A 543 16.16 -0.18 -14.50
C ASP A 543 15.53 1.01 -15.26
N PHE A 544 14.31 1.39 -14.91
CA PHE A 544 13.63 2.51 -15.59
C PHE A 544 14.43 3.82 -15.51
N THR A 545 15.03 4.13 -14.37
CA THR A 545 15.89 5.32 -14.22
C THR A 545 17.01 5.40 -15.27
N ARG A 546 17.62 4.24 -15.65
CA ARG A 546 18.61 4.19 -16.72
C ARG A 546 17.96 4.38 -18.09
N ILE A 547 16.80 3.76 -18.33
CA ILE A 547 16.04 3.91 -19.58
C ILE A 547 15.66 5.38 -19.79
N GLU A 548 15.09 6.01 -18.78
CA GLU A 548 14.74 7.44 -18.80
C GLU A 548 15.94 8.31 -19.16
N ALA A 549 17.10 8.04 -18.56
CA ALA A 549 18.33 8.79 -18.84
C ALA A 549 18.79 8.65 -20.29
N PHE A 550 18.84 7.43 -20.85
CA PHE A 550 19.32 7.28 -22.22
C PHE A 550 18.28 7.65 -23.28
N VAL A 551 16.99 7.55 -22.98
CA VAL A 551 15.93 8.04 -23.88
C VAL A 551 15.95 9.56 -23.96
N SER A 552 16.16 10.25 -22.83
CA SER A 552 16.17 11.72 -22.81
C SER A 552 17.44 12.34 -23.42
N THR A 553 18.60 11.72 -23.27
CA THR A 553 19.90 12.33 -23.64
C THR A 553 20.79 11.46 -24.52
N GLY A 554 20.50 10.16 -24.63
CA GLY A 554 21.39 9.17 -25.25
C GLY A 554 21.18 8.91 -26.74
N GLY A 555 20.34 9.70 -27.42
CA GLY A 555 20.08 9.54 -28.86
C GLY A 555 19.12 8.40 -29.22
N TYR A 556 18.48 7.82 -28.25
CA TYR A 556 17.41 6.84 -28.47
C TYR A 556 16.14 7.51 -28.98
N VAL A 557 15.41 6.79 -29.85
CA VAL A 557 14.12 7.24 -30.34
C VAL A 557 13.04 6.48 -29.61
N ARG A 558 12.26 7.19 -28.79
CA ARG A 558 11.04 6.65 -28.18
C ARG A 558 9.98 6.43 -29.28
N ARG A 559 9.33 5.29 -29.23
CA ARG A 559 8.23 4.93 -30.12
C ARG A 559 7.02 4.44 -29.34
N TRP A 560 5.86 4.57 -29.95
CA TRP A 560 4.58 4.10 -29.43
C TRP A 560 3.91 3.18 -30.42
N ASP A 561 3.50 1.98 -29.97
CA ASP A 561 2.66 1.08 -30.74
C ASP A 561 1.19 1.32 -30.40
N PRO A 562 0.40 1.95 -31.30
CA PRO A 562 -0.99 2.29 -30.99
C PRO A 562 -1.92 1.05 -30.94
N ILE A 563 -1.48 -0.11 -31.44
CA ILE A 563 -2.26 -1.36 -31.42
C ILE A 563 -1.98 -2.11 -30.13
N ALA A 564 -0.71 -2.35 -29.82
CA ALA A 564 -0.32 -2.99 -28.56
C ALA A 564 -0.46 -2.05 -27.35
N GLN A 565 -0.61 -0.74 -27.61
CA GLN A 565 -0.63 0.31 -26.57
C GLN A 565 0.57 0.16 -25.64
N ALA A 566 1.76 0.15 -26.24
CA ALA A 566 3.03 -0.12 -25.57
C ALA A 566 4.14 0.78 -26.13
N VAL A 567 5.14 1.02 -25.30
CA VAL A 567 6.29 1.88 -25.62
C VAL A 567 7.55 1.03 -25.82
N TRP A 568 8.44 1.51 -26.68
CA TRP A 568 9.81 1.01 -26.81
C TRP A 568 10.76 2.14 -27.20
N ALA A 569 12.05 1.90 -26.97
CA ALA A 569 13.11 2.77 -27.44
C ALA A 569 14.09 2.00 -28.33
N TYR A 570 14.61 2.67 -29.36
CA TYR A 570 15.57 2.11 -30.28
C TYR A 570 16.75 3.06 -30.54
N HIS A 571 17.96 2.48 -30.58
CA HIS A 571 19.16 3.17 -31.00
C HIS A 571 19.90 2.35 -32.08
N PRO A 572 20.10 2.89 -33.32
CA PRO A 572 20.53 2.08 -34.46
C PRO A 572 21.99 1.60 -34.39
N THR A 573 22.85 2.27 -33.62
CA THR A 573 24.28 1.96 -33.58
C THR A 573 24.78 1.44 -32.23
N GLN A 574 24.09 1.78 -31.14
CA GLN A 574 24.45 1.29 -29.81
C GLN A 574 24.33 -0.25 -29.81
N PHE A 575 25.35 -0.97 -29.40
CA PHE A 575 25.43 -2.44 -29.41
C PHE A 575 25.09 -3.09 -30.77
N GLY A 576 25.25 -2.35 -31.89
CA GLY A 576 24.89 -2.82 -33.24
C GLY A 576 23.39 -2.77 -33.54
N GLY A 577 22.62 -1.99 -32.82
CA GLY A 577 21.19 -1.86 -32.77
C GLY A 577 20.65 -2.29 -31.40
N HIS A 578 20.27 -1.33 -30.58
CA HIS A 578 19.75 -1.57 -29.24
C HIS A 578 18.25 -1.30 -29.19
N PHE A 579 17.48 -2.33 -28.88
CA PHE A 579 16.02 -2.27 -28.69
C PHE A 579 15.71 -2.50 -27.22
N VAL A 580 14.86 -1.64 -26.63
CA VAL A 580 14.40 -1.76 -25.24
C VAL A 580 12.90 -1.60 -25.21
N SER A 581 12.17 -2.61 -24.73
CA SER A 581 10.75 -2.52 -24.38
C SER A 581 10.63 -2.19 -22.88
N TYR A 582 9.75 -1.25 -22.53
CA TYR A 582 9.61 -0.75 -21.16
C TYR A 582 8.22 -0.15 -20.92
N GLU A 583 7.96 0.35 -19.72
CA GLU A 583 6.77 1.14 -19.38
C GLU A 583 7.12 2.62 -19.26
N ASP A 584 6.18 3.49 -19.61
CA ASP A 584 6.26 4.92 -19.31
C ASP A 584 4.90 5.48 -18.83
N THR A 585 4.84 6.77 -18.58
CA THR A 585 3.62 7.43 -18.09
C THR A 585 2.44 7.27 -19.04
N GLN A 586 2.66 7.17 -20.37
CA GLN A 586 1.61 6.95 -21.36
C GLN A 586 1.05 5.52 -21.28
N SER A 587 1.90 4.51 -21.16
CA SER A 587 1.46 3.11 -21.04
C SER A 587 0.75 2.86 -19.71
N ILE A 588 1.19 3.50 -18.63
CA ILE A 588 0.50 3.47 -17.33
C ILE A 588 -0.88 4.10 -17.45
N GLY A 589 -1.02 5.27 -18.12
CA GLY A 589 -2.31 5.92 -18.34
C GLY A 589 -3.33 5.03 -19.05
N VAL A 590 -2.89 4.31 -20.11
CA VAL A 590 -3.75 3.34 -20.82
C VAL A 590 -4.22 2.20 -19.90
N LYS A 591 -3.32 1.64 -19.11
CA LYS A 591 -3.65 0.58 -18.15
C LYS A 591 -4.56 1.09 -17.04
N ALA A 592 -4.39 2.34 -16.63
CA ALA A 592 -5.25 3.00 -15.63
C ALA A 592 -6.65 3.28 -16.17
N ASP A 593 -6.80 3.65 -17.46
CA ASP A 593 -8.11 3.79 -18.08
C ASP A 593 -8.89 2.45 -18.03
N TYR A 594 -8.23 1.34 -18.37
CA TYR A 594 -8.82 0.01 -18.29
C TYR A 594 -9.16 -0.40 -16.84
N LEU A 595 -8.26 -0.09 -15.89
CA LEU A 595 -8.48 -0.33 -14.46
C LEU A 595 -9.75 0.40 -13.98
N ARG A 596 -9.92 1.66 -14.35
CA ARG A 596 -11.11 2.46 -14.00
C ARG A 596 -12.37 1.93 -14.65
N GLU A 597 -12.31 1.57 -15.95
CA GLU A 597 -13.46 1.04 -16.71
C GLU A 597 -14.00 -0.25 -16.08
N HIS A 598 -13.13 -1.10 -15.54
CA HIS A 598 -13.49 -2.41 -14.98
C HIS A 598 -13.46 -2.43 -13.45
N ASP A 599 -13.24 -1.29 -12.81
CA ASP A 599 -13.15 -1.14 -11.34
C ASP A 599 -12.13 -2.08 -10.67
N LEU A 600 -10.98 -2.33 -11.32
CA LEU A 600 -9.95 -3.24 -10.80
C LEU A 600 -9.33 -2.70 -9.49
N GLY A 601 -8.68 -3.58 -8.73
CA GLY A 601 -8.23 -3.34 -7.35
C GLY A 601 -7.12 -2.31 -7.16
N GLY A 602 -6.34 -1.98 -8.19
CA GLY A 602 -5.19 -1.08 -8.11
C GLY A 602 -4.05 -1.54 -9.00
N PHE A 603 -2.83 -1.08 -8.73
CA PHE A 603 -1.62 -1.54 -9.42
C PHE A 603 -0.62 -2.17 -8.46
N MET A 604 0.10 -3.17 -8.95
CA MET A 604 1.34 -3.67 -8.38
C MET A 604 2.49 -3.31 -9.31
N PHE A 605 3.71 -3.17 -8.79
CA PHE A 605 4.88 -2.97 -9.64
C PHE A 605 6.13 -3.70 -9.12
N TRP A 606 6.89 -4.26 -10.06
CA TRP A 606 8.22 -4.81 -9.89
C TRP A 606 9.22 -3.85 -10.51
N GLU A 607 10.09 -3.16 -9.83
CA GLU A 607 10.24 -3.04 -8.40
C GLU A 607 10.65 -1.59 -8.04
N ILE A 608 10.45 -1.19 -6.82
CA ILE A 608 10.49 0.23 -6.40
C ILE A 608 11.87 0.88 -6.57
N THR A 609 12.97 0.09 -6.44
CA THR A 609 14.33 0.66 -6.49
C THR A 609 14.78 1.01 -7.91
N ALA A 610 14.05 0.56 -8.93
CA ALA A 610 14.37 0.78 -10.33
C ALA A 610 13.87 2.13 -10.88
N ASP A 611 12.92 2.79 -10.19
CA ASP A 611 12.38 4.12 -10.52
C ASP A 611 12.82 5.17 -9.48
N ARG A 612 14.12 5.47 -9.43
CA ARG A 612 14.70 6.37 -8.41
C ARG A 612 14.23 7.81 -8.51
N ASN A 613 13.76 8.22 -9.67
CA ASN A 613 13.22 9.57 -9.90
C ASN A 613 11.71 9.62 -9.63
N GLU A 614 11.13 8.48 -9.26
CA GLU A 614 9.69 8.32 -8.97
C GLU A 614 8.78 8.73 -10.13
N THR A 615 9.28 8.70 -11.36
CA THR A 615 8.52 9.12 -12.56
C THR A 615 7.33 8.20 -12.81
N LEU A 616 7.54 6.86 -12.76
CA LEU A 616 6.46 5.90 -12.94
C LEU A 616 5.56 5.83 -11.71
N LEU A 617 6.14 5.88 -10.52
CA LEU A 617 5.37 5.86 -9.27
C LEU A 617 4.45 7.09 -9.18
N ASN A 618 4.94 8.27 -9.53
CA ASN A 618 4.10 9.47 -9.58
C ASN A 618 2.96 9.32 -10.61
N ALA A 619 3.22 8.74 -11.78
CA ALA A 619 2.17 8.46 -12.75
C ALA A 619 1.10 7.49 -12.18
N VAL A 620 1.50 6.46 -11.45
CA VAL A 620 0.56 5.55 -10.76
C VAL A 620 -0.28 6.29 -9.73
N VAL A 621 0.36 7.12 -8.90
CA VAL A 621 -0.32 7.92 -7.87
C VAL A 621 -1.31 8.91 -8.51
N ASP A 622 -0.90 9.62 -9.56
CA ASP A 622 -1.75 10.59 -10.25
C ASP A 622 -2.95 9.92 -10.92
N GLU A 623 -2.75 8.75 -11.54
CA GLU A 623 -3.82 8.00 -12.19
C GLU A 623 -4.82 7.36 -11.21
N LEU A 624 -4.36 6.91 -10.04
CA LEU A 624 -5.21 6.28 -9.02
C LEU A 624 -5.73 7.27 -7.98
N GLY A 625 -5.01 8.37 -7.74
CA GLY A 625 -5.37 9.40 -6.77
C GLY A 625 -6.45 10.38 -7.23
N GLY A 626 -6.99 10.23 -8.44
CA GLY A 626 -8.10 11.06 -8.95
C GLY A 626 -7.72 12.50 -9.32
N ARG A 627 -6.44 12.79 -9.55
CA ARG A 627 -5.98 14.06 -10.12
C ARG A 627 -6.09 14.08 -11.66
N ARG A 628 -7.24 13.86 -12.22
CA ARG A 628 -7.61 14.63 -13.40
C ARG A 628 -8.47 15.78 -12.90
N ALA A 629 -7.87 16.97 -12.86
CA ALA A 629 -8.63 18.19 -12.90
C ALA A 629 -9.65 18.04 -14.02
N LEU A 630 -10.86 18.45 -13.75
CA LEU A 630 -11.86 18.70 -14.79
C LEU A 630 -11.23 19.74 -15.72
N ASP A 631 -10.65 19.28 -16.87
CA ASP A 631 -10.40 20.12 -18.02
C ASP A 631 -11.74 20.41 -18.72
#